data_9f4e72888208be01eca4433835ad4a74
#
_entry.id   9f4e72888208be01eca4433835ad4a74
#
_cell.length_a   1.000
_cell.length_b   1.000
_cell.length_c   1.000
_cell.angle_alpha   90.00
_cell.angle_beta   90.00
_cell.angle_gamma   90.00
#
_symmetry.space_group_name_H-M   'P 1'
#
loop_
_entity.id
_entity.type
_entity.pdbx_description
1 polymer ?
#
loop_
_entity_poly.entity_id
_entity_poly.type
_entity_poly.pdbx_seq_one_letter_code
_entity_poly.pdbx_strand_id
1 'polypeptide(L)'
;MRHLNFHHLYYFWVVAKEGHLTRAAKQLHVSQSALSSQIRQLQEQLGHELFSRDGRSLRLTEVGHLVLEYAESIFSLGSELLALTESGELQRLQRLRIGSVATLSRNFQENFLRPVIGEAKVKLVIRSASLEELLEQLRVYRLDLILSNRAVAADTSTPWRCQQIAEQSVCIVGPPGKLAQRFRFPQDLGRLPLLLPGPNSEIRNQFDLLCEEHGVEADPYAEVEDMAMLRLLARD
;
A
#
# COMPACT_ATOMS: atom_id res chain seq x y z
N MET A 1 -2.35 32.23 -6.74
CA MET A 1 -2.38 30.75 -6.74
C MET A 1 -1.78 30.26 -8.05
N ARG A 2 -0.78 29.36 -8.03
CA ARG A 2 -0.36 28.66 -9.25
C ARG A 2 -1.46 27.65 -9.59
N HIS A 3 -2.18 27.85 -10.69
CA HIS A 3 -3.20 26.90 -11.14
C HIS A 3 -2.55 25.81 -11.98
N LEU A 4 -2.67 24.55 -11.57
CA LEU A 4 -2.23 23.41 -12.35
C LEU A 4 -3.06 23.32 -13.65
N ASN A 5 -2.39 23.23 -14.79
CA ASN A 5 -3.07 22.97 -16.07
C ASN A 5 -3.34 21.46 -16.22
N PHE A 6 -4.60 21.06 -16.01
CA PHE A 6 -5.01 19.66 -16.09
C PHE A 6 -4.87 19.06 -17.51
N HIS A 7 -4.90 19.90 -18.55
CA HIS A 7 -4.69 19.43 -19.92
C HIS A 7 -3.23 19.05 -20.16
N HIS A 8 -2.29 19.87 -19.67
CA HIS A 8 -0.87 19.54 -19.72
C HIS A 8 -0.55 18.31 -18.87
N LEU A 9 -1.18 18.18 -17.69
CA LEU A 9 -1.04 17.01 -16.84
C LEU A 9 -1.57 15.73 -17.52
N TYR A 10 -2.68 15.83 -18.25
CA TYR A 10 -3.24 14.74 -19.03
C TYR A 10 -2.28 14.29 -20.15
N TYR A 11 -1.68 15.23 -20.86
CA TYR A 11 -0.70 14.92 -21.88
C TYR A 11 0.54 14.24 -21.31
N PHE A 12 1.04 14.75 -20.19
CA PHE A 12 2.13 14.10 -19.46
C PHE A 12 1.76 12.66 -19.08
N TRP A 13 0.58 12.45 -18.49
CA TRP A 13 0.09 11.14 -18.07
C TRP A 13 0.02 10.14 -19.21
N VAL A 14 -0.50 10.52 -20.37
CA VAL A 14 -0.56 9.65 -21.55
C VAL A 14 0.84 9.32 -22.05
N VAL A 15 1.75 10.30 -22.13
CA VAL A 15 3.14 10.07 -22.56
C VAL A 15 3.89 9.15 -21.61
N ALA A 16 3.70 9.33 -20.31
CA ALA A 16 4.32 8.50 -19.29
C ALA A 16 3.86 7.02 -19.40
N LYS A 17 2.60 6.79 -19.68
CA LYS A 17 2.06 5.42 -19.89
C LYS A 17 2.52 4.77 -21.20
N GLU A 18 2.56 5.53 -22.29
CA GLU A 18 2.98 5.03 -23.60
C GLU A 18 4.50 4.80 -23.71
N GLY A 19 5.29 5.50 -22.88
CA GLY A 19 6.75 5.47 -22.93
C GLY A 19 7.35 6.04 -24.23
N HIS A 20 6.51 6.53 -25.16
CA HIS A 20 6.90 7.03 -26.45
C HIS A 20 6.10 8.26 -26.89
N LEU A 21 6.79 9.38 -27.07
CA LEU A 21 6.17 10.66 -27.43
C LEU A 21 5.38 10.59 -28.76
N THR A 22 5.93 9.92 -29.77
CA THR A 22 5.27 9.79 -31.09
C THR A 22 4.00 8.95 -31.03
N ARG A 23 3.96 7.86 -30.24
CA ARG A 23 2.75 7.06 -30.06
C ARG A 23 1.69 7.82 -29.30
N ALA A 24 2.08 8.47 -28.21
CA ALA A 24 1.17 9.31 -27.42
C ALA A 24 0.57 10.45 -28.26
N ALA A 25 1.38 11.11 -29.10
CA ALA A 25 0.90 12.17 -30.00
C ALA A 25 -0.16 11.65 -30.98
N LYS A 26 0.03 10.46 -31.56
CA LYS A 26 -0.97 9.80 -32.43
C LYS A 26 -2.26 9.51 -31.66
N GLN A 27 -2.17 8.95 -30.47
CA GLN A 27 -3.32 8.63 -29.61
C GLN A 27 -4.12 9.88 -29.23
N LEU A 28 -3.42 10.98 -28.98
CA LEU A 28 -4.01 12.26 -28.59
C LEU A 28 -4.45 13.12 -29.77
N HIS A 29 -4.23 12.66 -31.01
CA HIS A 29 -4.53 13.40 -32.25
C HIS A 29 -3.87 14.80 -32.31
N VAL A 30 -2.63 14.90 -31.79
CA VAL A 30 -1.84 16.14 -31.83
C VAL A 30 -0.49 15.91 -32.51
N SER A 31 0.18 17.00 -32.92
CA SER A 31 1.56 16.89 -33.40
C SER A 31 2.53 16.59 -32.27
N GLN A 32 3.61 15.86 -32.55
CA GLN A 32 4.65 15.55 -31.57
C GLN A 32 5.29 16.83 -30.99
N SER A 33 5.46 17.87 -31.82
CA SER A 33 6.01 19.16 -31.41
C SER A 33 5.08 19.89 -30.44
N ALA A 34 3.76 19.88 -30.69
CA ALA A 34 2.77 20.45 -29.81
C ALA A 34 2.76 19.72 -28.47
N LEU A 35 2.74 18.38 -28.48
CA LEU A 35 2.76 17.56 -27.26
C LEU A 35 4.02 17.83 -26.42
N SER A 36 5.20 17.88 -27.08
CA SER A 36 6.47 18.20 -26.41
C SER A 36 6.45 19.60 -25.78
N SER A 37 5.87 20.60 -26.46
CA SER A 37 5.73 21.95 -25.92
C SER A 37 4.82 22.01 -24.68
N GLN A 38 3.71 21.29 -24.70
CA GLN A 38 2.77 21.23 -23.57
C GLN A 38 3.40 20.57 -22.32
N ILE A 39 4.17 19.48 -22.53
CA ILE A 39 4.91 18.84 -21.45
C ILE A 39 5.98 19.77 -20.88
N ARG A 40 6.70 20.50 -21.74
CA ARG A 40 7.68 21.49 -21.28
C ARG A 40 7.03 22.58 -20.43
N GLN A 41 5.89 23.10 -20.84
CA GLN A 41 5.13 24.08 -20.06
C GLN A 41 4.71 23.55 -18.70
N LEU A 42 4.34 22.25 -18.60
CA LEU A 42 4.06 21.61 -17.31
C LEU A 42 5.33 21.56 -16.44
N GLN A 43 6.46 21.16 -17.00
CA GLN A 43 7.75 21.11 -16.30
C GLN A 43 8.17 22.50 -15.79
N GLU A 44 8.05 23.53 -16.61
CA GLU A 44 8.30 24.92 -16.23
C GLU A 44 7.35 25.38 -15.11
N GLN A 45 6.08 25.01 -15.19
CA GLN A 45 5.08 25.33 -14.18
C GLN A 45 5.38 24.66 -12.83
N LEU A 46 5.81 23.40 -12.84
CA LEU A 46 6.15 22.63 -11.65
C LEU A 46 7.57 22.96 -11.13
N GLY A 47 8.44 23.50 -11.99
CA GLY A 47 9.84 23.81 -11.68
C GLY A 47 10.76 22.57 -11.68
N HIS A 48 10.32 21.48 -12.29
CA HIS A 48 11.05 20.22 -12.32
C HIS A 48 10.94 19.55 -13.68
N GLU A 49 12.02 18.90 -14.11
CA GLU A 49 12.01 17.98 -15.24
C GLU A 49 11.29 16.69 -14.83
N LEU A 50 10.30 16.29 -15.63
CA LEU A 50 9.52 15.06 -15.41
C LEU A 50 10.03 13.88 -16.22
N PHE A 51 10.74 14.18 -17.32
CA PHE A 51 11.38 13.18 -18.17
C PHE A 51 12.86 13.46 -18.30
N SER A 52 13.66 12.40 -18.33
CA SER A 52 15.05 12.39 -18.73
C SER A 52 15.21 11.71 -20.08
N ARG A 53 16.26 12.09 -20.83
CA ARG A 53 16.62 11.44 -22.09
C ARG A 53 17.71 10.41 -21.83
N ASP A 54 17.41 9.15 -22.12
CA ASP A 54 18.39 8.08 -22.16
C ASP A 54 18.50 7.58 -23.61
N GLY A 55 19.40 8.19 -24.35
CA GLY A 55 19.53 7.97 -25.78
C GLY A 55 18.27 8.34 -26.56
N ARG A 56 17.60 7.34 -27.16
CA ARG A 56 16.34 7.51 -27.89
C ARG A 56 15.09 7.25 -27.05
N SER A 57 15.24 6.79 -25.81
CA SER A 57 14.11 6.51 -24.93
C SER A 57 13.82 7.68 -23.99
N LEU A 58 12.53 7.84 -23.68
CA LEU A 58 12.04 8.80 -22.70
C LEU A 58 11.83 8.04 -21.39
N ARG A 59 12.52 8.45 -20.32
CA ARG A 59 12.37 7.87 -18.98
C ARG A 59 11.83 8.91 -18.02
N LEU A 60 11.02 8.49 -17.07
CA LEU A 60 10.60 9.35 -15.98
C LEU A 60 11.76 9.64 -15.02
N THR A 61 11.81 10.88 -14.52
CA THR A 61 12.63 11.23 -13.36
C THR A 61 11.94 10.75 -12.07
N GLU A 62 12.60 10.85 -10.92
CA GLU A 62 11.95 10.59 -9.62
C GLU A 62 10.73 11.49 -9.41
N VAL A 63 10.84 12.78 -9.71
CA VAL A 63 9.71 13.71 -9.68
C VAL A 63 8.65 13.34 -10.72
N GLY A 64 9.07 12.86 -11.90
CA GLY A 64 8.16 12.36 -12.93
C GLY A 64 7.33 11.17 -12.44
N HIS A 65 7.93 10.22 -11.73
CA HIS A 65 7.21 9.10 -11.11
C HIS A 65 6.19 9.59 -10.09
N LEU A 66 6.57 10.51 -9.20
CA LEU A 66 5.67 11.09 -8.21
C LEU A 66 4.48 11.82 -8.88
N VAL A 67 4.76 12.65 -9.90
CA VAL A 67 3.71 13.38 -10.63
C VAL A 67 2.78 12.40 -11.38
N LEU A 68 3.31 11.29 -11.92
CA LEU A 68 2.50 10.25 -12.55
C LEU A 68 1.51 9.61 -11.57
N GLU A 69 1.94 9.31 -10.35
CA GLU A 69 1.08 8.73 -9.32
C GLU A 69 -0.09 9.67 -8.94
N TYR A 70 0.19 10.96 -8.77
CA TYR A 70 -0.86 11.95 -8.54
C TYR A 70 -1.78 12.12 -9.76
N ALA A 71 -1.23 12.14 -10.98
CA ALA A 71 -2.01 12.23 -12.20
C ALA A 71 -2.97 11.05 -12.36
N GLU A 72 -2.52 9.82 -12.08
CA GLU A 72 -3.37 8.63 -12.10
C GLU A 72 -4.52 8.73 -11.11
N SER A 73 -4.27 9.22 -9.91
CA SER A 73 -5.30 9.42 -8.89
C SER A 73 -6.32 10.47 -9.31
N ILE A 74 -5.87 11.60 -9.83
CA ILE A 74 -6.72 12.69 -10.33
C ILE A 74 -7.62 12.20 -11.48
N PHE A 75 -7.07 11.53 -12.47
CA PHE A 75 -7.85 11.07 -13.62
C PHE A 75 -8.75 9.88 -13.29
N SER A 76 -8.38 9.03 -12.32
CA SER A 76 -9.27 8.00 -11.78
C SER A 76 -10.50 8.61 -11.11
N LEU A 77 -10.31 9.62 -10.25
CA LEU A 77 -11.42 10.34 -9.61
C LEU A 77 -12.27 11.09 -10.64
N GLY A 78 -11.65 11.69 -11.67
CA GLY A 78 -12.37 12.31 -12.78
C GLY A 78 -13.25 11.32 -13.54
N SER A 79 -12.74 10.13 -13.81
CA SER A 79 -13.49 9.06 -14.48
C SER A 79 -14.65 8.55 -13.61
N GLU A 80 -14.45 8.45 -12.30
CA GLU A 80 -15.51 8.09 -11.35
C GLU A 80 -16.62 9.15 -11.34
N LEU A 81 -16.26 10.44 -11.39
CA LEU A 81 -17.23 11.53 -11.48
C LEU A 81 -18.07 11.47 -12.76
N LEU A 82 -17.43 11.22 -13.91
CA LEU A 82 -18.14 11.08 -15.20
C LEU A 82 -19.09 9.88 -15.18
N ALA A 83 -18.64 8.72 -14.69
CA ALA A 83 -19.49 7.53 -14.58
C ALA A 83 -20.71 7.77 -13.69
N LEU A 84 -20.58 8.58 -12.63
CA LEU A 84 -21.71 8.96 -11.76
C LEU A 84 -22.73 9.86 -12.47
N THR A 85 -22.30 10.67 -13.42
CA THR A 85 -23.18 11.58 -14.16
C THR A 85 -23.89 10.93 -15.35
N GLU A 86 -23.22 9.95 -15.99
CA GLU A 86 -23.76 9.25 -17.16
C GLU A 86 -24.80 8.19 -16.80
N SER A 87 -24.70 7.55 -15.65
CA SER A 87 -25.61 6.46 -15.26
C SER A 87 -27.01 6.90 -14.85
N GLY A 88 -27.28 8.19 -14.71
CA GLY A 88 -28.59 8.72 -14.28
C GLY A 88 -29.07 8.24 -12.91
N GLU A 89 -28.45 7.22 -12.39
CA GLU A 89 -28.60 6.71 -11.04
C GLU A 89 -27.56 7.39 -10.14
N LEU A 90 -28.00 8.37 -9.39
CA LEU A 90 -27.24 8.97 -8.26
C LEU A 90 -26.99 7.95 -7.11
N GLN A 91 -27.04 6.68 -7.40
CA GLN A 91 -26.61 5.63 -6.49
C GLN A 91 -25.09 5.58 -6.50
N ARG A 92 -24.49 6.44 -5.68
CA ARG A 92 -23.06 6.43 -5.36
C ARG A 92 -22.65 5.03 -4.91
N LEU A 93 -22.08 4.25 -5.83
CA LEU A 93 -21.21 3.16 -5.42
C LEU A 93 -19.98 3.80 -4.78
N GLN A 94 -20.01 3.91 -3.48
CA GLN A 94 -18.89 4.43 -2.71
C GLN A 94 -17.75 3.39 -2.78
N ARG A 95 -16.70 3.69 -3.53
CA ARG A 95 -15.53 2.83 -3.57
C ARG A 95 -14.72 3.06 -2.29
N LEU A 96 -14.54 2.00 -1.50
CA LEU A 96 -13.71 2.01 -0.30
C LEU A 96 -12.44 1.17 -0.56
N ARG A 97 -11.28 1.83 -0.63
CA ARG A 97 -9.98 1.23 -0.92
C ARG A 97 -9.19 1.09 0.38
N ILE A 98 -8.96 -0.13 0.82
CA ILE A 98 -8.32 -0.44 2.09
C ILE A 98 -7.00 -1.15 1.84
N GLY A 99 -5.91 -0.61 2.40
CA GLY A 99 -4.64 -1.30 2.55
C GLY A 99 -4.61 -2.08 3.85
N SER A 100 -4.02 -3.26 3.84
CA SER A 100 -3.78 -4.04 5.06
C SER A 100 -2.37 -4.61 5.06
N VAL A 101 -1.62 -4.42 6.14
CA VAL A 101 -0.30 -5.04 6.24
C VAL A 101 -0.42 -6.57 6.24
N ALA A 102 0.51 -7.25 5.56
CA ALA A 102 0.47 -8.70 5.36
C ALA A 102 0.48 -9.49 6.69
N THR A 103 1.09 -8.91 7.72
CA THR A 103 1.19 -9.50 9.06
C THR A 103 -0.07 -9.32 9.93
N LEU A 104 -1.06 -8.56 9.47
CA LEU A 104 -2.29 -8.35 10.23
C LEU A 104 -3.20 -9.58 10.18
N SER A 105 -3.77 -9.96 11.33
CA SER A 105 -4.68 -11.10 11.46
C SER A 105 -5.84 -11.02 10.46
N ARG A 106 -6.05 -12.06 9.65
CA ARG A 106 -7.17 -12.14 8.70
C ARG A 106 -8.52 -12.14 9.40
N ASN A 107 -8.61 -12.77 10.58
CA ASN A 107 -9.84 -12.75 11.37
C ASN A 107 -10.17 -11.34 11.87
N PHE A 108 -9.14 -10.56 12.24
CA PHE A 108 -9.34 -9.15 12.58
C PHE A 108 -9.83 -8.35 11.39
N GLN A 109 -9.20 -8.54 10.23
CA GLN A 109 -9.61 -7.86 8.99
C GLN A 109 -11.06 -8.19 8.63
N GLU A 110 -11.45 -9.47 8.67
CA GLU A 110 -12.83 -9.90 8.42
C GLU A 110 -13.82 -9.23 9.38
N ASN A 111 -13.56 -9.30 10.68
CA ASN A 111 -14.43 -8.71 11.68
C ASN A 111 -14.58 -7.19 11.52
N PHE A 112 -13.46 -6.50 11.19
CA PHE A 112 -13.46 -5.05 10.94
C PHE A 112 -14.27 -4.68 9.69
N LEU A 113 -14.18 -5.49 8.64
CA LEU A 113 -14.83 -5.24 7.36
C LEU A 113 -16.28 -5.74 7.31
N ARG A 114 -16.68 -6.63 8.22
CA ARG A 114 -18.01 -7.25 8.25
C ARG A 114 -19.18 -6.26 8.16
N PRO A 115 -19.16 -5.08 8.81
CA PRO A 115 -20.25 -4.12 8.70
C PRO A 115 -20.42 -3.51 7.30
N VAL A 116 -19.38 -3.60 6.47
CA VAL A 116 -19.35 -3.01 5.12
C VAL A 116 -19.56 -4.06 4.03
N ILE A 117 -19.32 -5.34 4.35
CA ILE A 117 -19.51 -6.46 3.42
C ILE A 117 -21.03 -6.66 3.19
N GLY A 118 -21.43 -6.62 1.93
CA GLY A 118 -22.84 -6.78 1.54
C GLY A 118 -23.61 -5.46 1.42
N GLU A 119 -23.03 -4.33 1.77
CA GLU A 119 -23.63 -3.02 1.54
C GLU A 119 -23.72 -2.74 0.02
N ALA A 120 -24.95 -2.69 -0.50
CA ALA A 120 -25.22 -2.58 -1.94
C ALA A 120 -24.59 -1.33 -2.60
N LYS A 121 -24.29 -0.30 -1.79
CA LYS A 121 -23.72 0.97 -2.26
C LYS A 121 -22.20 1.07 -2.08
N VAL A 122 -21.54 0.03 -1.56
CA VAL A 122 -20.10 0.04 -1.30
C VAL A 122 -19.40 -0.99 -2.16
N LYS A 123 -18.44 -0.51 -2.96
CA LYS A 123 -17.47 -1.36 -3.65
C LYS A 123 -16.19 -1.42 -2.85
N LEU A 124 -15.98 -2.52 -2.16
CA LEU A 124 -14.79 -2.75 -1.34
C LEU A 124 -13.62 -3.23 -2.21
N VAL A 125 -12.46 -2.60 -2.04
CA VAL A 125 -11.19 -3.02 -2.66
C VAL A 125 -10.16 -3.16 -1.54
N ILE A 126 -9.62 -4.37 -1.35
CA ILE A 126 -8.63 -4.66 -0.31
C ILE A 126 -7.31 -4.99 -0.99
N ARG A 127 -6.21 -4.39 -0.51
CA ARG A 127 -4.85 -4.68 -0.94
C ARG A 127 -3.99 -5.05 0.25
N SER A 128 -3.11 -6.02 0.07
CA SER A 128 -2.12 -6.41 1.08
C SER A 128 -0.73 -6.10 0.54
N ALA A 129 0.06 -5.38 1.35
CA ALA A 129 1.44 -5.02 1.02
C ALA A 129 2.22 -4.68 2.31
N SER A 130 3.48 -4.24 2.18
CA SER A 130 4.25 -3.66 3.28
C SER A 130 3.63 -2.33 3.75
N LEU A 131 3.90 -1.95 5.00
CA LEU A 131 3.38 -0.67 5.51
C LEU A 131 3.89 0.52 4.69
N GLU A 132 5.14 0.48 4.26
CA GLU A 132 5.78 1.54 3.46
C GLU A 132 5.08 1.73 2.13
N GLU A 133 4.84 0.64 1.39
CA GLU A 133 4.11 0.68 0.11
C GLU A 133 2.67 1.17 0.29
N LEU A 134 2.01 0.76 1.38
CA LEU A 134 0.63 1.20 1.66
C LEU A 134 0.59 2.69 2.01
N LEU A 135 1.56 3.21 2.76
CA LEU A 135 1.67 4.64 3.09
C LEU A 135 1.90 5.48 1.83
N GLU A 136 2.75 5.02 0.90
CA GLU A 136 2.92 5.69 -0.38
C GLU A 136 1.60 5.73 -1.18
N GLN A 137 0.86 4.61 -1.21
CA GLN A 137 -0.44 4.58 -1.88
C GLN A 137 -1.49 5.47 -1.20
N LEU A 138 -1.46 5.58 0.13
CA LEU A 138 -2.33 6.48 0.89
C LEU A 138 -1.98 7.95 0.57
N ARG A 139 -0.69 8.27 0.51
CA ARG A 139 -0.20 9.62 0.20
C ARG A 139 -0.69 10.14 -1.15
N VAL A 140 -0.78 9.27 -2.13
CA VAL A 140 -1.25 9.62 -3.48
C VAL A 140 -2.74 9.30 -3.70
N TYR A 141 -3.52 9.15 -2.64
CA TYR A 141 -4.97 8.91 -2.68
C TYR A 141 -5.39 7.64 -3.44
N ARG A 142 -4.51 6.63 -3.53
CA ARG A 142 -4.84 5.30 -4.07
C ARG A 142 -5.51 4.39 -3.05
N LEU A 143 -5.37 4.72 -1.76
CA LEU A 143 -6.06 4.11 -0.63
C LEU A 143 -6.81 5.17 0.15
N ASP A 144 -7.89 4.77 0.81
CA ASP A 144 -8.71 5.62 1.67
C ASP A 144 -8.33 5.42 3.15
N LEU A 145 -7.90 4.20 3.51
CA LEU A 145 -7.39 3.86 4.84
C LEU A 145 -6.42 2.68 4.79
N ILE A 146 -5.62 2.55 5.85
CA ILE A 146 -4.71 1.44 6.07
C ILE A 146 -5.02 0.80 7.42
N LEU A 147 -5.10 -0.53 7.45
CA LEU A 147 -5.09 -1.33 8.66
C LEU A 147 -3.65 -1.80 8.93
N SER A 148 -3.12 -1.43 10.08
CA SER A 148 -1.75 -1.74 10.48
C SER A 148 -1.72 -2.24 11.93
N ASN A 149 -0.77 -3.10 12.23
CA ASN A 149 -0.45 -3.52 13.59
C ASN A 149 0.64 -2.65 14.25
N ARG A 150 1.04 -1.57 13.58
CA ARG A 150 2.01 -0.60 14.06
C ARG A 150 1.47 0.82 13.93
N ALA A 151 1.65 1.62 14.96
CA ALA A 151 1.34 3.04 14.89
C ALA A 151 2.30 3.75 13.92
N VAL A 152 1.77 4.68 13.16
CA VAL A 152 2.55 5.57 12.30
C VAL A 152 2.52 6.95 12.92
N ALA A 153 3.69 7.51 13.19
CA ALA A 153 3.78 8.87 13.69
C ALA A 153 3.23 9.86 12.65
N ALA A 154 2.34 10.74 13.09
CA ALA A 154 1.93 11.87 12.28
C ALA A 154 3.11 12.84 12.16
N ASP A 155 3.50 13.14 10.94
CA ASP A 155 4.51 14.14 10.61
C ASP A 155 3.78 15.38 10.06
N THR A 156 4.38 16.56 10.20
CA THR A 156 3.86 17.82 9.67
C THR A 156 3.71 17.84 8.15
N SER A 157 4.40 16.94 7.46
CA SER A 157 4.33 16.75 6.00
C SER A 157 3.23 15.76 5.57
N THR A 158 2.64 15.02 6.51
CA THR A 158 1.71 13.92 6.21
C THR A 158 0.35 14.15 6.88
N PRO A 159 -0.73 14.32 6.08
CA PRO A 159 -2.04 14.73 6.59
C PRO A 159 -2.89 13.59 7.17
N TRP A 160 -2.37 12.36 7.31
CA TRP A 160 -3.15 11.25 7.84
C TRP A 160 -3.26 11.26 9.37
N ARG A 161 -4.31 10.62 9.84
CA ARG A 161 -4.53 10.37 11.25
C ARG A 161 -4.37 8.89 11.54
N CYS A 162 -3.65 8.56 12.61
CA CYS A 162 -3.54 7.21 13.14
C CYS A 162 -4.41 7.09 14.39
N GLN A 163 -5.23 6.04 14.45
CA GLN A 163 -6.08 5.75 15.60
C GLN A 163 -5.97 4.27 15.96
N GLN A 164 -5.68 3.98 17.21
CA GLN A 164 -5.78 2.62 17.74
C GLN A 164 -7.25 2.22 17.84
N ILE A 165 -7.62 1.14 17.15
CA ILE A 165 -9.00 0.64 17.08
C ILE A 165 -9.19 -0.67 17.84
N ALA A 166 -8.09 -1.39 18.11
CA ALA A 166 -8.10 -2.62 18.89
C ALA A 166 -6.73 -2.91 19.48
N GLU A 167 -6.70 -3.81 20.45
CA GLU A 167 -5.50 -4.43 21.00
C GLU A 167 -5.71 -5.94 21.02
N GLN A 168 -4.69 -6.69 20.58
CA GLN A 168 -4.74 -8.14 20.52
C GLN A 168 -3.45 -8.71 21.12
N SER A 169 -3.61 -9.67 22.02
CA SER A 169 -2.49 -10.42 22.55
C SER A 169 -1.90 -11.35 21.48
N VAL A 170 -0.58 -11.41 21.44
CA VAL A 170 0.16 -12.37 20.63
C VAL A 170 0.38 -13.64 21.45
N CYS A 171 0.12 -14.80 20.86
CA CYS A 171 0.31 -16.10 21.51
C CYS A 171 1.26 -16.95 20.68
N ILE A 172 2.07 -17.75 21.37
CA ILE A 172 2.81 -18.85 20.76
C ILE A 172 1.90 -20.06 20.73
N VAL A 173 1.74 -20.64 19.56
CA VAL A 173 0.89 -21.84 19.36
C VAL A 173 1.73 -22.98 18.86
N GLY A 174 1.36 -24.21 19.23
CA GLY A 174 2.02 -25.43 18.79
C GLY A 174 1.08 -26.62 18.89
N PRO A 175 1.48 -27.81 18.40
CA PRO A 175 0.66 -29.02 18.45
C PRO A 175 0.35 -29.41 19.90
N PRO A 176 -0.85 -29.90 20.19
CA PRO A 176 -1.22 -30.37 21.51
C PRO A 176 -0.37 -31.58 21.89
N GLY A 177 0.17 -31.59 23.11
CA GLY A 177 0.94 -32.75 23.55
C GLY A 177 1.58 -32.58 24.93
N LYS A 178 2.38 -33.56 25.32
CA LYS A 178 3.07 -33.57 26.62
C LYS A 178 4.10 -32.44 26.77
N LEU A 179 4.60 -31.89 25.65
CA LEU A 179 5.53 -30.77 25.63
C LEU A 179 4.85 -29.48 26.16
N ALA A 180 3.61 -29.24 25.76
CA ALA A 180 2.83 -28.09 26.17
C ALA A 180 2.60 -28.04 27.71
N GLN A 181 2.54 -29.17 28.37
CA GLN A 181 2.33 -29.27 29.83
C GLN A 181 3.59 -28.96 30.66
N ARG A 182 4.77 -29.02 30.04
CA ARG A 182 6.07 -28.82 30.72
C ARG A 182 6.83 -27.61 30.18
N PHE A 183 6.26 -26.91 29.19
CA PHE A 183 6.89 -25.77 28.55
C PHE A 183 7.02 -24.57 29.50
N ARG A 184 8.23 -24.08 29.70
CA ARG A 184 8.53 -22.90 30.49
C ARG A 184 8.85 -21.75 29.55
N PHE A 185 7.97 -20.80 29.54
CA PHE A 185 8.12 -19.59 28.75
C PHE A 185 8.91 -18.53 29.53
N PRO A 186 9.89 -17.84 28.92
CA PRO A 186 10.39 -18.00 27.55
C PRO A 186 11.58 -18.98 27.43
N GLN A 187 12.07 -19.59 28.53
CA GLN A 187 13.34 -20.31 28.62
C GLN A 187 13.45 -21.53 27.67
N ASP A 188 12.35 -22.15 27.34
CA ASP A 188 12.35 -23.34 26.49
C ASP A 188 12.20 -23.00 24.99
N LEU A 189 12.07 -21.69 24.62
CA LEU A 189 11.93 -21.27 23.21
C LEU A 189 13.16 -21.63 22.37
N GLY A 190 14.37 -21.42 22.90
CA GLY A 190 15.62 -21.74 22.17
C GLY A 190 15.85 -23.24 21.89
N ARG A 191 14.95 -24.14 22.36
CA ARG A 191 15.04 -25.60 22.17
C ARG A 191 14.02 -26.14 21.19
N LEU A 192 13.14 -25.28 20.67
CA LEU A 192 12.04 -25.68 19.81
C LEU A 192 12.26 -25.20 18.38
N PRO A 193 11.80 -25.97 17.38
CA PRO A 193 11.75 -25.47 16.01
C PRO A 193 10.67 -24.37 15.93
N LEU A 194 11.09 -23.13 15.89
CA LEU A 194 10.20 -21.98 15.86
C LEU A 194 9.89 -21.57 14.41
N LEU A 195 8.63 -21.29 14.14
CA LEU A 195 8.18 -20.61 12.94
C LEU A 195 7.88 -19.16 13.34
N LEU A 196 8.58 -18.22 12.76
CA LEU A 196 8.45 -16.81 13.11
C LEU A 196 8.02 -15.97 11.91
N PRO A 197 7.36 -14.83 12.15
CA PRO A 197 7.16 -13.84 11.10
C PRO A 197 8.50 -13.32 10.56
N GLY A 198 8.50 -12.79 9.34
CA GLY A 198 9.67 -12.15 8.75
C GLY A 198 10.23 -11.01 9.61
N PRO A 199 11.52 -10.67 9.47
CA PRO A 199 12.25 -9.75 10.35
C PRO A 199 11.71 -8.31 10.33
N ASN A 200 10.98 -7.93 9.29
CA ASN A 200 10.38 -6.59 9.15
C ASN A 200 9.00 -6.46 9.83
N SER A 201 8.53 -7.50 10.54
CA SER A 201 7.24 -7.43 11.24
C SER A 201 7.39 -6.94 12.67
N GLU A 202 6.43 -6.15 13.13
CA GLU A 202 6.39 -5.67 14.53
C GLU A 202 6.31 -6.83 15.53
N ILE A 203 5.59 -7.90 15.20
CA ILE A 203 5.48 -9.10 16.05
C ILE A 203 6.85 -9.75 16.21
N ARG A 204 7.67 -9.81 15.14
CA ARG A 204 9.02 -10.34 15.21
C ARG A 204 9.92 -9.46 16.08
N ASN A 205 9.88 -8.15 15.90
CA ASN A 205 10.68 -7.22 16.69
C ASN A 205 10.39 -7.35 18.19
N GLN A 206 9.11 -7.44 18.57
CA GLN A 206 8.71 -7.63 19.95
C GLN A 206 9.12 -9.00 20.51
N PHE A 207 9.09 -10.03 19.68
CA PHE A 207 9.56 -11.36 20.06
C PHE A 207 11.07 -11.38 20.28
N ASP A 208 11.85 -10.76 19.40
CA ASP A 208 13.31 -10.68 19.49
C ASP A 208 13.72 -9.90 20.74
N LEU A 209 13.07 -8.77 21.04
CA LEU A 209 13.28 -8.01 22.29
C LEU A 209 12.97 -8.85 23.52
N LEU A 210 11.89 -9.60 23.52
CA LEU A 210 11.55 -10.51 24.62
C LEU A 210 12.64 -11.59 24.84
N CYS A 211 13.15 -12.15 23.76
CA CYS A 211 14.24 -13.13 23.83
C CYS A 211 15.52 -12.50 24.40
N GLU A 212 15.87 -11.30 23.95
CA GLU A 212 17.03 -10.54 24.44
C GLU A 212 16.92 -10.23 25.94
N GLU A 213 15.78 -9.72 26.39
CA GLU A 213 15.52 -9.40 27.80
C GLU A 213 15.66 -10.63 28.73
N HIS A 214 15.37 -11.82 28.21
CA HIS A 214 15.42 -13.06 28.99
C HIS A 214 16.67 -13.92 28.71
N GLY A 215 17.60 -13.44 27.88
CA GLY A 215 18.82 -14.16 27.51
C GLY A 215 18.55 -15.49 26.77
N VAL A 216 17.48 -15.53 25.95
CA VAL A 216 17.09 -16.69 25.16
C VAL A 216 17.54 -16.49 23.73
N GLU A 217 18.39 -17.39 23.24
CA GLU A 217 18.74 -17.45 21.82
C GLU A 217 17.69 -18.29 21.10
N ALA A 218 16.87 -17.67 20.27
CA ALA A 218 15.86 -18.32 19.44
C ALA A 218 16.31 -18.34 17.99
N ASP A 219 16.62 -19.53 17.47
CA ASP A 219 16.97 -19.70 16.04
C ASP A 219 15.73 -20.20 15.30
N PRO A 220 15.13 -19.40 14.40
CA PRO A 220 13.91 -19.78 13.70
C PRO A 220 14.19 -20.89 12.69
N TYR A 221 13.42 -21.99 12.78
CA TYR A 221 13.42 -23.05 11.77
C TYR A 221 12.92 -22.52 10.41
N ALA A 222 11.93 -21.63 10.41
CA ALA A 222 11.46 -20.95 9.22
C ALA A 222 10.93 -19.55 9.52
N GLU A 223 11.08 -18.66 8.55
CA GLU A 223 10.53 -17.31 8.57
C GLU A 223 9.43 -17.20 7.51
N VAL A 224 8.26 -16.70 7.91
CA VAL A 224 7.06 -16.67 7.05
C VAL A 224 6.40 -15.30 7.15
N GLU A 225 6.32 -14.58 6.04
CA GLU A 225 5.69 -13.24 6.02
C GLU A 225 4.16 -13.29 6.11
N ASP A 226 3.52 -14.34 5.56
CA ASP A 226 2.08 -14.51 5.63
C ASP A 226 1.67 -15.24 6.93
N MET A 227 1.00 -14.50 7.81
CA MET A 227 0.50 -15.05 9.09
C MET A 227 -0.50 -16.19 8.92
N ALA A 228 -1.23 -16.27 7.81
CA ALA A 228 -2.12 -17.40 7.56
C ALA A 228 -1.33 -18.66 7.20
N MET A 229 -0.28 -18.53 6.39
CA MET A 229 0.64 -19.63 6.08
C MET A 229 1.38 -20.08 7.33
N LEU A 230 1.89 -19.16 8.15
CA LEU A 230 2.55 -19.48 9.42
C LEU A 230 1.65 -20.32 10.32
N ARG A 231 0.36 -19.97 10.44
CA ARG A 231 -0.62 -20.73 11.23
C ARG A 231 -0.92 -22.11 10.65
N LEU A 232 -0.91 -22.26 9.32
CA LEU A 232 -1.10 -23.57 8.67
C LEU A 232 0.09 -24.48 8.94
N LEU A 233 1.32 -23.97 8.77
CA LEU A 233 2.55 -24.72 9.02
C LEU A 233 2.73 -25.10 10.50
N ALA A 234 2.25 -24.27 11.42
CA ALA A 234 2.33 -24.57 12.87
C ALA A 234 1.33 -25.64 13.34
N ARG A 235 0.44 -26.10 12.48
CA ARG A 235 -0.59 -27.11 12.80
C ARG A 235 -0.11 -28.54 12.58
N ASP A 236 0.83 -28.74 11.66
CA ASP A 236 1.40 -30.04 11.29
C ASP A 236 2.69 -30.33 12.07
#